data_7246137690425b2cfaf812bc6c74c677
#
_entry.id   7246137690425b2cfaf812bc6c74c677
#
_cell.length_a   1.000
_cell.length_b   1.000
_cell.length_c   1.000
_cell.angle_alpha   90.00
_cell.angle_beta   90.00
_cell.angle_gamma   90.00
#
_symmetry.space_group_name_H-M   'P 1'
#
loop_
_entity.id
_entity.type
_entity.pdbx_description
1 polymer ?
#
loop_
_entity_poly.entity_id
_entity_poly.type
_entity_poly.pdbx_seq_one_letter_code
_entity_poly.pdbx_strand_id
1 'polypeptide(L)'
;MNTTAGMPAMQPFMSGATSEPACDDFLAWSAQQLGVVERALTGWVGAQAPETLARAMRYAVLDGGKRLRPLLVLAASEAVGGHASAALRAACSVELIHAYSLVHDDMPCMDNDVLRRGKPTVHVKFGEADALLAGDALQALAFELLVPEDAGQIPVTMQAELCRLLARAAGSEGMAGGQAIDLASVGRQLSREQLQHMHRLKTGALLQASVCMGVACGAASSAVRLALGHFGTVVGLAFQVVDDILDVVADSATLGKTAGKDAV
;
A
#
# COMPACT_ATOMS: atom_id res chain seq x y z
N MET A 1 -41.40 -35.29 48.35
CA MET A 1 -40.18 -35.92 47.85
C MET A 1 -39.57 -34.91 46.84
N ASN A 2 -38.64 -34.14 47.37
CA ASN A 2 -37.91 -33.11 46.54
C ASN A 2 -36.63 -33.75 46.05
N THR A 3 -36.44 -33.80 44.75
CA THR A 3 -35.17 -34.12 44.11
C THR A 3 -34.62 -32.85 43.45
N THR A 4 -33.66 -32.23 44.13
CA THR A 4 -32.81 -31.16 43.60
C THR A 4 -31.74 -31.78 42.71
N ALA A 5 -31.79 -31.48 41.39
CA ALA A 5 -30.74 -31.83 40.47
C ALA A 5 -29.58 -30.84 40.63
N GLY A 6 -28.41 -31.35 40.98
CA GLY A 6 -27.17 -30.56 41.10
C GLY A 6 -26.63 -30.18 39.77
N MET A 7 -26.26 -28.89 39.62
CA MET A 7 -25.49 -28.37 38.51
C MET A 7 -24.05 -28.93 38.57
N PRO A 8 -23.45 -29.30 37.44
CA PRO A 8 -22.03 -29.68 37.39
C PRO A 8 -21.14 -28.46 37.61
N ALA A 9 -20.13 -28.62 38.45
CA ALA A 9 -19.11 -27.61 38.73
C ALA A 9 -18.31 -27.25 37.48
N MET A 10 -18.27 -25.97 37.14
CA MET A 10 -17.34 -25.42 36.16
C MET A 10 -15.90 -25.61 36.65
N GLN A 11 -15.13 -26.37 35.94
CA GLN A 11 -13.67 -26.44 36.13
C GLN A 11 -13.02 -25.12 35.73
N PRO A 12 -12.02 -24.62 36.48
CA PRO A 12 -11.31 -23.40 36.08
C PRO A 12 -10.48 -23.66 34.82
N PHE A 13 -10.64 -22.78 33.82
CA PHE A 13 -9.79 -22.71 32.65
C PHE A 13 -8.35 -22.50 33.11
N MET A 14 -7.51 -23.50 32.90
CA MET A 14 -6.07 -23.39 33.14
C MET A 14 -5.52 -22.32 32.22
N SER A 15 -5.08 -21.20 32.76
CA SER A 15 -4.30 -20.18 32.08
C SER A 15 -2.90 -20.75 31.76
N GLY A 16 -2.77 -21.40 30.63
CA GLY A 16 -1.49 -21.65 30.04
C GLY A 16 -0.94 -20.31 29.55
N ALA A 17 -0.02 -19.71 30.27
CA ALA A 17 0.79 -18.61 29.81
C ALA A 17 1.61 -19.12 28.63
N THR A 18 1.09 -18.94 27.40
CA THR A 18 1.90 -19.01 26.18
C THR A 18 2.61 -17.68 26.07
N SER A 19 3.91 -17.70 26.38
CA SER A 19 4.89 -16.68 26.03
C SER A 19 4.64 -16.12 24.64
N GLU A 20 4.82 -14.82 24.45
CA GLU A 20 4.72 -14.04 23.20
C GLU A 20 5.86 -14.34 22.19
N PRO A 21 5.82 -15.42 21.40
CA PRO A 21 6.76 -15.60 20.28
C PRO A 21 6.29 -14.88 19.02
N ALA A 22 5.00 -14.58 18.88
CA ALA A 22 4.44 -14.11 17.62
C ALA A 22 4.83 -12.69 17.22
N CYS A 23 5.22 -11.81 18.15
CA CYS A 23 5.59 -10.43 17.84
C CYS A 23 7.03 -10.31 17.34
N ASP A 24 7.96 -10.98 17.99
CA ASP A 24 9.38 -10.97 17.62
C ASP A 24 9.60 -11.66 16.27
N ASP A 25 8.88 -12.75 16.00
CA ASP A 25 8.90 -13.43 14.70
C ASP A 25 8.38 -12.54 13.58
N PHE A 26 7.30 -11.77 13.82
CA PHE A 26 6.77 -10.83 12.84
C PHE A 26 7.74 -9.67 12.57
N LEU A 27 8.37 -9.11 13.59
CA LEU A 27 9.34 -8.03 13.43
C LEU A 27 10.58 -8.50 12.64
N ALA A 28 11.08 -9.70 12.93
CA ALA A 28 12.19 -10.29 12.21
C ALA A 28 11.82 -10.56 10.73
N TRP A 29 10.65 -11.16 10.49
CA TRP A 29 10.13 -11.39 9.15
C TRP A 29 9.97 -10.08 8.38
N SER A 30 9.31 -9.08 8.96
CA SER A 30 9.08 -7.80 8.29
C SER A 30 10.39 -7.08 7.95
N ALA A 31 11.38 -7.08 8.85
CA ALA A 31 12.70 -6.51 8.60
C ALA A 31 13.43 -7.22 7.44
N GLN A 32 13.35 -8.55 7.38
CA GLN A 32 13.90 -9.34 6.28
C GLN A 32 13.22 -8.98 4.94
N GLN A 33 11.88 -8.96 4.90
CA GLN A 33 11.14 -8.63 3.69
C GLN A 33 11.39 -7.20 3.23
N LEU A 34 11.46 -6.24 4.15
CA LEU A 34 11.84 -4.86 3.84
C LEU A 34 13.22 -4.80 3.16
N GLY A 35 14.20 -5.52 3.68
CA GLY A 35 15.53 -5.59 3.07
C GLY A 35 15.51 -6.17 1.64
N VAL A 36 14.65 -7.14 1.37
CA VAL A 36 14.47 -7.72 0.02
C VAL A 36 13.86 -6.69 -0.93
N VAL A 37 12.78 -6.02 -0.52
CA VAL A 37 12.09 -4.99 -1.31
C VAL A 37 13.01 -3.81 -1.63
N GLU A 38 13.74 -3.29 -0.63
CA GLU A 38 14.65 -2.15 -0.83
C GLU A 38 15.78 -2.48 -1.81
N ARG A 39 16.36 -3.66 -1.73
CA ARG A 39 17.37 -4.09 -2.72
C ARG A 39 16.78 -4.19 -4.13
N ALA A 40 15.58 -4.74 -4.28
CA ALA A 40 14.93 -4.88 -5.57
C ALA A 40 14.58 -3.50 -6.17
N LEU A 41 13.97 -2.60 -5.40
CA LEU A 41 13.70 -1.23 -5.83
C LEU A 41 14.98 -0.48 -6.20
N THR A 42 16.05 -0.62 -5.42
CA THR A 42 17.36 -0.02 -5.72
C THR A 42 17.92 -0.50 -7.07
N GLY A 43 17.70 -1.77 -7.42
CA GLY A 43 18.17 -2.35 -8.69
C GLY A 43 17.33 -1.93 -9.90
N TRP A 44 16.03 -1.72 -9.73
CA TRP A 44 15.12 -1.44 -10.85
C TRP A 44 14.87 0.05 -11.09
N VAL A 45 14.77 0.86 -10.02
CA VAL A 45 14.38 2.27 -10.15
C VAL A 45 15.49 3.08 -10.81
N GLY A 46 15.20 3.65 -11.98
CA GLY A 46 16.10 4.50 -12.73
C GLY A 46 17.30 3.79 -13.37
N ALA A 47 17.30 2.45 -13.45
CA ALA A 47 18.44 1.68 -13.97
C ALA A 47 18.79 1.99 -15.42
N GLN A 48 17.77 2.29 -16.24
CA GLN A 48 17.91 2.57 -17.68
C GLN A 48 17.49 4.01 -18.04
N ALA A 49 17.11 4.84 -17.05
CA ALA A 49 16.64 6.20 -17.31
C ALA A 49 17.81 7.19 -17.53
N PRO A 50 17.59 8.29 -18.26
CA PRO A 50 18.52 9.43 -18.28
C PRO A 50 18.84 9.93 -16.88
N GLU A 51 20.06 10.43 -16.65
CA GLU A 51 20.59 10.73 -15.32
C GLU A 51 19.67 11.63 -14.47
N THR A 52 19.13 12.71 -15.03
CA THR A 52 18.24 13.63 -14.31
C THR A 52 16.96 12.94 -13.86
N LEU A 53 16.31 12.20 -14.77
CA LEU A 53 15.11 11.43 -14.51
C LEU A 53 15.38 10.31 -13.48
N ALA A 54 16.47 9.57 -13.64
CA ALA A 54 16.89 8.52 -12.70
C ALA A 54 17.04 9.06 -11.28
N ARG A 55 17.65 10.23 -11.11
CA ARG A 55 17.81 10.88 -9.81
C ARG A 55 16.48 11.27 -9.18
N ALA A 56 15.54 11.83 -9.96
CA ALA A 56 14.21 12.19 -9.48
C ALA A 56 13.41 10.95 -9.09
N MET A 57 13.38 9.89 -9.91
CA MET A 57 12.74 8.61 -9.62
C MET A 57 13.29 7.97 -8.34
N ARG A 58 14.60 7.88 -8.22
CA ARG A 58 15.28 7.31 -7.03
C ARG A 58 14.97 8.11 -5.77
N TYR A 59 14.98 9.43 -5.86
CA TYR A 59 14.62 10.29 -4.74
C TYR A 59 13.18 10.08 -4.28
N ALA A 60 12.24 9.91 -5.20
CA ALA A 60 10.83 9.64 -4.89
C ALA A 60 10.63 8.29 -4.17
N VAL A 61 11.38 7.26 -4.55
CA VAL A 61 11.14 5.88 -4.12
C VAL A 61 12.03 5.46 -2.95
N LEU A 62 13.36 5.74 -3.02
CA LEU A 62 14.35 5.14 -2.14
C LEU A 62 14.59 5.90 -0.83
N ASP A 63 13.81 6.93 -0.57
CA ASP A 63 13.99 7.83 0.57
C ASP A 63 13.24 7.35 1.84
N GLY A 64 13.04 6.05 1.96
CA GLY A 64 12.40 5.40 3.10
C GLY A 64 10.87 5.30 2.95
N GLY A 65 10.24 4.83 4.02
CA GLY A 65 8.80 4.61 4.12
C GLY A 65 8.48 3.32 4.87
N LYS A 66 7.25 3.20 5.38
CA LYS A 66 6.82 2.01 6.14
C LYS A 66 6.68 0.76 5.26
N ARG A 67 6.65 0.91 3.93
CA ARG A 67 6.49 -0.18 2.95
C ARG A 67 5.34 -1.14 3.29
N LEU A 68 4.26 -0.64 3.88
CA LEU A 68 3.12 -1.47 4.28
C LEU A 68 2.51 -2.24 3.09
N ARG A 69 2.37 -1.58 1.93
CA ARG A 69 1.80 -2.22 0.73
C ARG A 69 2.64 -3.39 0.24
N PRO A 70 3.97 -3.26 0.06
CA PRO A 70 4.86 -4.39 -0.20
C PRO A 70 4.74 -5.53 0.79
N LEU A 71 4.72 -5.23 2.09
CA LEU A 71 4.59 -6.26 3.14
C LEU A 71 3.26 -7.01 3.05
N LEU A 72 2.15 -6.32 2.74
CA LEU A 72 0.85 -6.96 2.52
C LEU A 72 0.87 -7.91 1.32
N VAL A 73 1.52 -7.53 0.21
CA VAL A 73 1.69 -8.43 -0.95
C VAL A 73 2.45 -9.69 -0.55
N LEU A 74 3.60 -9.53 0.11
CA LEU A 74 4.47 -10.66 0.47
C LEU A 74 3.80 -11.58 1.48
N ALA A 75 3.19 -11.04 2.53
CA ALA A 75 2.46 -11.82 3.53
C ALA A 75 1.29 -12.62 2.92
N ALA A 76 0.49 -11.96 2.07
CA ALA A 76 -0.63 -12.63 1.39
C ALA A 76 -0.15 -13.72 0.42
N SER A 77 0.98 -13.49 -0.26
CA SER A 77 1.60 -14.49 -1.13
C SER A 77 2.12 -15.70 -0.34
N GLU A 78 2.83 -15.48 0.75
CA GLU A 78 3.33 -16.56 1.62
C GLU A 78 2.16 -17.40 2.18
N ALA A 79 1.06 -16.76 2.60
CA ALA A 79 -0.12 -17.43 3.14
C ALA A 79 -0.77 -18.41 2.15
N VAL A 80 -0.54 -18.24 0.84
CA VAL A 80 -1.09 -19.12 -0.20
C VAL A 80 -0.02 -19.95 -0.94
N GLY A 81 1.22 -19.98 -0.44
CA GLY A 81 2.33 -20.65 -1.09
C GLY A 81 2.66 -20.08 -2.46
N GLY A 82 2.64 -18.76 -2.59
CA GLY A 82 2.75 -18.03 -3.84
C GLY A 82 4.15 -18.06 -4.47
N HIS A 83 4.21 -17.65 -5.73
CA HIS A 83 5.42 -17.59 -6.54
C HIS A 83 6.28 -16.39 -6.10
N ALA A 84 7.44 -16.65 -5.49
CA ALA A 84 8.28 -15.64 -4.84
C ALA A 84 8.72 -14.48 -5.76
N SER A 85 9.12 -14.78 -7.02
CA SER A 85 9.51 -13.74 -7.98
C SER A 85 8.33 -12.85 -8.37
N ALA A 86 7.13 -13.43 -8.58
CA ALA A 86 5.93 -12.67 -8.88
C ALA A 86 5.53 -11.78 -7.70
N ALA A 87 5.59 -12.33 -6.47
CA ALA A 87 5.26 -11.59 -5.25
C ALA A 87 6.21 -10.40 -5.03
N LEU A 88 7.52 -10.57 -5.22
CA LEU A 88 8.48 -9.47 -5.10
C LEU A 88 8.23 -8.38 -6.13
N ARG A 89 7.99 -8.75 -7.40
CA ARG A 89 7.66 -7.79 -8.46
C ARG A 89 6.35 -7.07 -8.19
N ALA A 90 5.31 -7.79 -7.76
CA ALA A 90 4.03 -7.21 -7.35
C ALA A 90 4.19 -6.26 -6.15
N ALA A 91 4.99 -6.62 -5.15
CA ALA A 91 5.30 -5.79 -3.99
C ALA A 91 5.99 -4.47 -4.40
N CYS A 92 6.98 -4.54 -5.28
CA CYS A 92 7.63 -3.35 -5.81
C CYS A 92 6.69 -2.51 -6.69
N SER A 93 5.86 -3.15 -7.53
CA SER A 93 4.92 -2.45 -8.41
C SER A 93 3.89 -1.63 -7.63
N VAL A 94 3.30 -2.17 -6.56
CA VAL A 94 2.35 -1.39 -5.74
C VAL A 94 3.04 -0.22 -5.04
N GLU A 95 4.31 -0.36 -4.66
CA GLU A 95 5.08 0.73 -4.06
C GLU A 95 5.44 1.81 -5.09
N LEU A 96 5.76 1.44 -6.33
CA LEU A 96 5.98 2.40 -7.42
C LEU A 96 4.72 3.20 -7.74
N ILE A 97 3.55 2.53 -7.78
CA ILE A 97 2.25 3.21 -7.93
C ILE A 97 2.02 4.18 -6.77
N HIS A 98 2.28 3.77 -5.53
CA HIS A 98 2.18 4.66 -4.38
C HIS A 98 3.17 5.84 -4.46
N ALA A 99 4.40 5.60 -4.87
CA ALA A 99 5.41 6.66 -4.97
C ALA A 99 5.05 7.70 -6.04
N TYR A 100 4.62 7.26 -7.24
CA TYR A 100 4.22 8.21 -8.28
C TYR A 100 3.03 9.06 -7.85
N SER A 101 2.04 8.46 -7.16
CA SER A 101 0.89 9.23 -6.71
C SER A 101 1.31 10.35 -5.75
N LEU A 102 2.23 10.07 -4.83
CA LEU A 102 2.75 11.10 -3.93
C LEU A 102 3.53 12.20 -4.67
N VAL A 103 4.30 11.84 -5.71
CA VAL A 103 5.02 12.82 -6.53
C VAL A 103 4.05 13.76 -7.24
N HIS A 104 2.97 13.22 -7.81
CA HIS A 104 1.98 14.02 -8.54
C HIS A 104 1.08 14.81 -7.59
N ASP A 105 0.67 14.20 -6.47
CA ASP A 105 -0.15 14.89 -5.45
C ASP A 105 0.58 16.13 -4.88
N ASP A 106 1.91 16.08 -4.73
CA ASP A 106 2.70 17.19 -4.22
C ASP A 106 2.84 18.36 -5.21
N MET A 107 2.52 18.18 -6.51
CA MET A 107 2.73 19.20 -7.54
C MET A 107 1.87 20.46 -7.30
N PRO A 108 2.31 21.65 -7.81
CA PRO A 108 1.56 22.91 -7.67
C PRO A 108 0.14 22.89 -8.23
N CYS A 109 -0.15 22.04 -9.22
CA CYS A 109 -1.48 21.87 -9.79
C CYS A 109 -2.38 20.92 -9.00
N MET A 110 -1.86 20.33 -7.94
CA MET A 110 -2.54 19.41 -7.03
C MET A 110 -2.53 20.00 -5.61
N ASP A 111 -1.88 19.34 -4.64
CA ASP A 111 -1.87 19.78 -3.24
C ASP A 111 -0.86 20.90 -2.96
N ASN A 112 0.07 21.15 -3.88
CA ASN A 112 1.16 22.15 -3.78
C ASN A 112 1.97 22.02 -2.48
N ASP A 113 2.34 20.78 -2.13
CA ASP A 113 3.14 20.51 -0.93
C ASP A 113 4.64 20.67 -1.20
N VAL A 114 5.29 21.47 -0.39
CA VAL A 114 6.74 21.76 -0.53
C VAL A 114 7.62 20.79 0.28
N LEU A 115 7.04 20.09 1.25
CA LEU A 115 7.72 19.12 2.12
C LEU A 115 6.94 17.82 2.23
N ARG A 116 7.65 16.68 2.17
CA ARG A 116 7.14 15.35 2.45
C ARG A 116 8.14 14.57 3.28
N ARG A 117 7.70 14.02 4.43
CA ARG A 117 8.56 13.32 5.40
C ARG A 117 9.76 14.18 5.84
N GLY A 118 9.56 15.49 6.00
CA GLY A 118 10.60 16.45 6.39
C GLY A 118 11.61 16.81 5.30
N LYS A 119 11.42 16.38 4.06
CA LYS A 119 12.31 16.67 2.92
C LYS A 119 11.56 17.44 1.83
N PRO A 120 12.26 18.25 1.00
CA PRO A 120 11.66 18.89 -0.15
C PRO A 120 10.97 17.87 -1.06
N THR A 121 9.78 18.20 -1.56
CA THR A 121 9.09 17.39 -2.55
C THR A 121 9.85 17.34 -3.87
N VAL A 122 9.52 16.38 -4.75
CA VAL A 122 10.27 16.15 -5.99
C VAL A 122 10.26 17.40 -6.86
N HIS A 123 9.09 18.07 -7.02
CA HIS A 123 9.00 19.27 -7.84
C HIS A 123 9.80 20.46 -7.27
N VAL A 124 9.94 20.57 -5.96
CA VAL A 124 10.77 21.60 -5.31
C VAL A 124 12.25 21.32 -5.56
N LYS A 125 12.66 20.06 -5.55
CA LYS A 125 14.07 19.68 -5.65
C LYS A 125 14.58 19.57 -7.08
N PHE A 126 13.75 19.11 -8.02
CA PHE A 126 14.15 18.78 -9.39
C PHE A 126 13.40 19.61 -10.44
N GLY A 127 12.38 20.36 -10.05
CA GLY A 127 11.49 21.10 -10.94
C GLY A 127 10.24 20.31 -11.32
N GLU A 128 9.20 21.02 -11.76
CA GLU A 128 7.88 20.45 -12.07
C GLU A 128 7.93 19.46 -13.24
N ALA A 129 8.69 19.75 -14.28
CA ALA A 129 8.82 18.88 -15.44
C ALA A 129 9.44 17.52 -15.07
N ASP A 130 10.54 17.53 -14.29
CA ASP A 130 11.19 16.30 -13.84
C ASP A 130 10.31 15.54 -12.83
N ALA A 131 9.51 16.21 -12.01
CA ALA A 131 8.55 15.58 -11.11
C ALA A 131 7.44 14.88 -11.91
N LEU A 132 6.84 15.55 -12.88
CA LEU A 132 5.81 14.96 -13.75
C LEU A 132 6.34 13.70 -14.45
N LEU A 133 7.50 13.84 -15.13
CA LEU A 133 8.12 12.72 -15.85
C LEU A 133 8.55 11.58 -14.92
N ALA A 134 9.01 11.88 -13.70
CA ALA A 134 9.35 10.86 -12.71
C ALA A 134 8.12 10.05 -12.30
N GLY A 135 6.98 10.71 -12.08
CA GLY A 135 5.72 10.03 -11.78
C GLY A 135 5.27 9.12 -12.94
N ASP A 136 5.27 9.63 -14.18
CA ASP A 136 4.91 8.85 -15.35
C ASP A 136 5.81 7.64 -15.55
N ALA A 137 7.13 7.83 -15.40
CA ALA A 137 8.11 6.75 -15.53
C ALA A 137 7.98 5.69 -14.43
N LEU A 138 7.67 6.09 -13.18
CA LEU A 138 7.42 5.16 -12.08
C LEU A 138 6.15 4.35 -12.31
N GLN A 139 5.08 4.97 -12.84
CA GLN A 139 3.86 4.26 -13.20
C GLN A 139 4.12 3.23 -14.31
N ALA A 140 4.84 3.62 -15.37
CA ALA A 140 5.21 2.71 -16.45
C ALA A 140 6.05 1.53 -15.94
N LEU A 141 7.08 1.80 -15.14
CA LEU A 141 7.95 0.79 -14.54
C LEU A 141 7.16 -0.19 -13.65
N ALA A 142 6.12 0.27 -12.94
CA ALA A 142 5.28 -0.61 -12.13
C ALA A 142 4.63 -1.72 -12.96
N PHE A 143 4.18 -1.43 -14.17
CA PHE A 143 3.60 -2.45 -15.07
C PHE A 143 4.69 -3.28 -15.77
N GLU A 144 5.80 -2.68 -16.15
CA GLU A 144 6.95 -3.39 -16.73
C GLU A 144 7.47 -4.49 -15.79
N LEU A 145 7.57 -4.22 -14.49
CA LEU A 145 7.98 -5.22 -13.50
C LEU A 145 7.05 -6.44 -13.45
N LEU A 146 5.75 -6.29 -13.73
CA LEU A 146 4.79 -7.40 -13.71
C LEU A 146 4.87 -8.29 -14.95
N VAL A 147 5.50 -7.79 -16.03
CA VAL A 147 5.64 -8.50 -17.31
C VAL A 147 7.12 -8.58 -17.69
N PRO A 148 7.94 -9.41 -16.99
CA PRO A 148 9.36 -9.52 -17.30
C PRO A 148 9.59 -10.07 -18.72
N GLU A 149 10.66 -9.63 -19.38
CA GLU A 149 11.05 -10.10 -20.72
C GLU A 149 11.27 -11.61 -20.77
N ASP A 150 11.84 -12.19 -19.71
CA ASP A 150 11.96 -13.64 -19.59
C ASP A 150 10.61 -14.24 -19.18
N ALA A 151 9.89 -14.76 -20.17
CA ALA A 151 8.57 -15.36 -20.00
C ALA A 151 8.55 -16.57 -19.04
N GLY A 152 9.70 -17.17 -18.73
CA GLY A 152 9.83 -18.28 -17.76
C GLY A 152 9.77 -17.84 -16.30
N GLN A 153 9.98 -16.56 -16.02
CA GLN A 153 10.03 -16.06 -14.64
C GLN A 153 8.67 -16.01 -13.95
N ILE A 154 7.59 -15.69 -14.67
CA ILE A 154 6.23 -15.60 -14.13
C ILE A 154 5.26 -16.16 -15.15
N PRO A 155 4.28 -17.03 -14.77
CA PRO A 155 3.26 -17.50 -15.69
C PRO A 155 2.46 -16.36 -16.34
N VAL A 156 2.23 -16.41 -17.64
CA VAL A 156 1.54 -15.32 -18.40
C VAL A 156 0.16 -15.00 -17.83
N THR A 157 -0.60 -16.02 -17.40
CA THR A 157 -1.91 -15.82 -16.77
C THR A 157 -1.80 -15.02 -15.47
N MET A 158 -0.73 -15.24 -14.69
CA MET A 158 -0.46 -14.50 -13.47
C MET A 158 -0.05 -13.07 -13.78
N GLN A 159 0.79 -12.84 -14.80
CA GLN A 159 1.17 -11.49 -15.25
C GLN A 159 -0.07 -10.66 -15.62
N ALA A 160 -0.98 -11.23 -16.43
CA ALA A 160 -2.21 -10.57 -16.85
C ALA A 160 -3.11 -10.22 -15.66
N GLU A 161 -3.25 -11.13 -14.69
CA GLU A 161 -4.06 -10.89 -13.50
C GLU A 161 -3.44 -9.82 -12.60
N LEU A 162 -2.13 -9.85 -12.38
CA LEU A 162 -1.43 -8.83 -11.59
C LEU A 162 -1.55 -7.43 -12.23
N CYS A 163 -1.35 -7.33 -13.55
CA CYS A 163 -1.55 -6.07 -14.28
C CYS A 163 -2.99 -5.56 -14.17
N ARG A 164 -4.00 -6.45 -14.30
CA ARG A 164 -5.40 -6.10 -14.19
C ARG A 164 -5.75 -5.56 -12.81
N LEU A 165 -5.29 -6.24 -11.74
CA LEU A 165 -5.51 -5.82 -10.35
C LEU A 165 -4.88 -4.46 -10.06
N LEU A 166 -3.64 -4.25 -10.49
CA LEU A 166 -2.93 -3.00 -10.29
C LEU A 166 -3.56 -1.85 -11.06
N ALA A 167 -3.88 -2.07 -12.35
CA ALA A 167 -4.50 -1.05 -13.21
C ALA A 167 -5.85 -0.57 -12.65
N ARG A 168 -6.67 -1.51 -12.16
CA ARG A 168 -7.96 -1.17 -11.55
C ARG A 168 -7.80 -0.37 -10.26
N ALA A 169 -6.86 -0.77 -9.40
CA ALA A 169 -6.62 -0.10 -8.13
C ALA A 169 -5.97 1.29 -8.29
N ALA A 170 -5.15 1.49 -9.31
CA ALA A 170 -4.51 2.78 -9.60
C ALA A 170 -5.42 3.73 -10.42
N GLY A 171 -6.34 3.17 -11.20
CA GLY A 171 -7.14 3.90 -12.20
C GLY A 171 -8.35 4.63 -11.65
N SER A 172 -9.31 4.92 -12.57
CA SER A 172 -10.53 5.70 -12.30
C SER A 172 -11.49 5.05 -11.29
N GLU A 173 -11.48 3.71 -11.18
CA GLU A 173 -12.26 2.97 -10.17
C GLU A 173 -11.47 2.74 -8.87
N GLY A 174 -10.31 3.37 -8.72
CA GLY A 174 -9.41 3.26 -7.59
C GLY A 174 -8.79 4.60 -7.22
N MET A 175 -7.48 4.60 -7.00
CA MET A 175 -6.73 5.73 -6.44
C MET A 175 -6.90 7.04 -7.22
N ALA A 176 -6.78 7.03 -8.55
CA ALA A 176 -6.97 8.23 -9.36
C ALA A 176 -8.40 8.78 -9.28
N GLY A 177 -9.41 7.89 -9.26
CA GLY A 177 -10.82 8.29 -9.05
C GLY A 177 -11.04 8.90 -7.67
N GLY A 178 -10.43 8.32 -6.62
CA GLY A 178 -10.47 8.87 -5.27
C GLY A 178 -9.83 10.25 -5.18
N GLN A 179 -8.68 10.45 -5.80
CA GLN A 179 -7.99 11.75 -5.88
C GLN A 179 -8.82 12.80 -6.64
N ALA A 180 -9.48 12.41 -7.72
CA ALA A 180 -10.37 13.31 -8.46
C ALA A 180 -11.57 13.78 -7.61
N ILE A 181 -12.14 12.89 -6.79
CA ILE A 181 -13.22 13.24 -5.85
C ILE A 181 -12.69 14.20 -4.78
N ASP A 182 -11.50 13.93 -4.25
CA ASP A 182 -10.85 14.75 -3.22
C ASP A 182 -10.65 16.19 -3.70
N LEU A 183 -10.01 16.36 -4.85
CA LEU A 183 -9.80 17.68 -5.47
C LEU A 183 -11.12 18.42 -5.78
N ALA A 184 -12.14 17.71 -6.27
CA ALA A 184 -13.44 18.29 -6.55
C ALA A 184 -14.20 18.69 -5.28
N SER A 185 -13.75 18.23 -4.12
CA SER A 185 -14.39 18.47 -2.82
C SER A 185 -13.74 19.57 -2.00
N VAL A 186 -12.63 20.14 -2.47
CA VAL A 186 -11.96 21.25 -1.79
C VAL A 186 -12.93 22.41 -1.55
N GLY A 187 -13.04 22.86 -0.30
CA GLY A 187 -13.98 23.91 0.14
C GLY A 187 -15.45 23.45 0.23
N ARG A 188 -15.73 22.13 0.20
CA ARG A 188 -17.08 21.56 0.36
C ARG A 188 -17.10 20.57 1.51
N GLN A 189 -18.18 20.55 2.28
CA GLN A 189 -18.39 19.49 3.27
C GLN A 189 -18.97 18.26 2.57
N LEU A 190 -18.24 17.14 2.66
CA LEU A 190 -18.72 15.84 2.22
C LEU A 190 -19.62 15.20 3.27
N SER A 191 -20.66 14.46 2.84
CA SER A 191 -21.34 13.55 3.76
C SER A 191 -20.39 12.44 4.21
N ARG A 192 -20.71 11.78 5.32
CA ARG A 192 -19.93 10.64 5.81
C ARG A 192 -19.76 9.55 4.75
N GLU A 193 -20.81 9.25 4.01
CA GLU A 193 -20.80 8.23 2.94
C GLU A 193 -19.89 8.65 1.78
N GLN A 194 -19.93 9.93 1.40
CA GLN A 194 -19.08 10.50 0.35
C GLN A 194 -17.59 10.46 0.77
N LEU A 195 -17.30 10.89 2.00
CA LEU A 195 -15.94 10.83 2.55
C LEU A 195 -15.41 9.39 2.60
N GLN A 196 -16.20 8.45 3.13
CA GLN A 196 -15.83 7.03 3.15
C GLN A 196 -15.64 6.46 1.74
N HIS A 197 -16.43 6.90 0.76
CA HIS A 197 -16.27 6.48 -0.63
C HIS A 197 -14.94 6.98 -1.21
N MET A 198 -14.65 8.26 -1.04
CA MET A 198 -13.40 8.88 -1.47
C MET A 198 -12.19 8.17 -0.85
N HIS A 199 -12.17 7.97 0.47
CA HIS A 199 -11.09 7.27 1.17
C HIS A 199 -10.92 5.82 0.72
N ARG A 200 -12.02 5.11 0.50
CA ARG A 200 -11.99 3.74 -0.02
C ARG A 200 -11.31 3.66 -1.39
N LEU A 201 -11.53 4.65 -2.26
CA LEU A 201 -10.90 4.72 -3.57
C LEU A 201 -9.46 5.22 -3.47
N LYS A 202 -9.23 6.40 -2.86
CA LYS A 202 -7.91 7.05 -2.82
C LYS A 202 -6.86 6.20 -2.10
N THR A 203 -7.21 5.62 -0.97
CA THR A 203 -6.27 4.87 -0.10
C THR A 203 -6.57 3.38 -0.06
N GLY A 204 -7.83 3.01 0.11
CA GLY A 204 -8.26 1.63 0.34
C GLY A 204 -8.04 0.72 -0.85
N ALA A 205 -8.26 1.20 -2.08
CA ALA A 205 -8.17 0.39 -3.28
C ALA A 205 -6.77 -0.20 -3.48
N LEU A 206 -5.72 0.57 -3.27
CA LEU A 206 -4.33 0.08 -3.42
C LEU A 206 -3.92 -0.84 -2.27
N LEU A 207 -4.41 -0.62 -1.05
CA LEU A 207 -4.18 -1.54 0.09
C LEU A 207 -4.87 -2.89 -0.14
N GLN A 208 -6.13 -2.88 -0.58
CA GLN A 208 -6.86 -4.10 -0.96
C GLN A 208 -6.17 -4.82 -2.12
N ALA A 209 -5.76 -4.09 -3.15
CA ALA A 209 -5.05 -4.66 -4.28
C ALA A 209 -3.72 -5.29 -3.87
N SER A 210 -3.00 -4.72 -2.89
CA SER A 210 -1.78 -5.32 -2.38
C SER A 210 -2.02 -6.74 -1.86
N VAL A 211 -3.08 -6.94 -1.06
CA VAL A 211 -3.45 -8.29 -0.60
C VAL A 211 -3.87 -9.18 -1.76
N CYS A 212 -4.75 -8.69 -2.64
CA CYS A 212 -5.25 -9.47 -3.78
C CYS A 212 -4.14 -9.88 -4.75
N MET A 213 -3.17 -9.00 -5.02
CA MET A 213 -2.02 -9.31 -5.86
C MET A 213 -1.11 -10.38 -5.22
N GLY A 214 -0.90 -10.31 -3.90
CA GLY A 214 -0.20 -11.36 -3.18
C GLY A 214 -0.90 -12.72 -3.32
N VAL A 215 -2.22 -12.75 -3.16
CA VAL A 215 -3.03 -13.97 -3.36
C VAL A 215 -2.99 -14.45 -4.81
N ALA A 216 -2.95 -13.55 -5.78
CA ALA A 216 -2.85 -13.88 -7.20
C ALA A 216 -1.51 -14.52 -7.59
N CYS A 217 -0.48 -14.36 -6.76
CA CYS A 217 0.81 -15.04 -6.93
C CYS A 217 0.76 -16.54 -6.59
N GLY A 218 -0.36 -17.07 -6.05
CA GLY A 218 -0.49 -18.47 -5.64
C GLY A 218 -1.79 -19.13 -6.10
N ALA A 219 -1.87 -20.42 -5.85
CA ALA A 219 -3.03 -21.25 -6.16
C ALA A 219 -4.03 -21.25 -5.00
N ALA A 220 -4.77 -20.16 -4.81
CA ALA A 220 -5.76 -20.02 -3.76
C ALA A 220 -7.17 -20.43 -4.24
N SER A 221 -7.95 -21.08 -3.39
CA SER A 221 -9.38 -21.36 -3.65
C SER A 221 -10.19 -20.06 -3.71
N SER A 222 -11.37 -20.09 -4.32
CA SER A 222 -12.26 -18.93 -4.37
C SER A 222 -12.64 -18.42 -2.97
N ALA A 223 -12.82 -19.31 -2.00
CA ALA A 223 -13.11 -18.94 -0.60
C ALA A 223 -11.96 -18.18 0.04
N VAL A 224 -10.69 -18.63 -0.15
CA VAL A 224 -9.50 -17.94 0.36
C VAL A 224 -9.31 -16.59 -0.32
N ARG A 225 -9.51 -16.51 -1.65
CA ARG A 225 -9.46 -15.23 -2.39
C ARG A 225 -10.47 -14.22 -1.85
N LEU A 226 -11.70 -14.68 -1.59
CA LEU A 226 -12.77 -13.82 -1.05
C LEU A 226 -12.43 -13.34 0.37
N ALA A 227 -11.98 -14.25 1.25
CA ALA A 227 -11.64 -13.93 2.63
C ALA A 227 -10.47 -12.93 2.73
N LEU A 228 -9.38 -13.16 1.97
CA LEU A 228 -8.22 -12.27 1.95
C LEU A 228 -8.55 -10.94 1.24
N GLY A 229 -9.39 -10.93 0.20
CA GLY A 229 -9.90 -9.71 -0.42
C GLY A 229 -10.72 -8.86 0.56
N HIS A 230 -11.57 -9.50 1.38
CA HIS A 230 -12.29 -8.82 2.46
C HIS A 230 -11.35 -8.28 3.53
N PHE A 231 -10.36 -9.06 3.97
CA PHE A 231 -9.31 -8.60 4.89
C PHE A 231 -8.62 -7.33 4.36
N GLY A 232 -8.23 -7.32 3.07
CA GLY A 232 -7.63 -6.14 2.44
C GLY A 232 -8.54 -4.90 2.48
N THR A 233 -9.86 -5.08 2.31
CA THR A 233 -10.85 -3.99 2.44
C THR A 233 -10.88 -3.44 3.87
N VAL A 234 -10.90 -4.32 4.86
CA VAL A 234 -10.96 -3.93 6.29
C VAL A 234 -9.67 -3.23 6.72
N VAL A 235 -8.51 -3.74 6.28
CA VAL A 235 -7.21 -3.07 6.53
C VAL A 235 -7.18 -1.67 5.92
N GLY A 236 -7.69 -1.51 4.68
CA GLY A 236 -7.77 -0.21 4.03
C GLY A 236 -8.63 0.80 4.82
N LEU A 237 -9.77 0.34 5.34
CA LEU A 237 -10.63 1.17 6.20
C LEU A 237 -9.95 1.52 7.53
N ALA A 238 -9.35 0.54 8.20
CA ALA A 238 -8.66 0.75 9.48
C ALA A 238 -7.48 1.73 9.31
N PHE A 239 -6.73 1.61 8.22
CA PHE A 239 -5.62 2.53 7.91
C PHE A 239 -6.12 3.97 7.81
N GLN A 240 -7.23 4.19 7.11
CA GLN A 240 -7.80 5.54 6.97
C GLN A 240 -8.29 6.12 8.31
N VAL A 241 -8.97 5.31 9.13
CA VAL A 241 -9.42 5.75 10.46
C VAL A 241 -8.23 6.18 11.34
N VAL A 242 -7.13 5.44 11.27
CA VAL A 242 -5.90 5.78 12.01
C VAL A 242 -5.26 7.06 11.45
N ASP A 243 -5.25 7.22 10.14
CA ASP A 243 -4.69 8.42 9.48
C ASP A 243 -5.49 9.66 9.87
N ASP A 244 -6.83 9.59 9.84
CA ASP A 244 -7.74 10.68 10.25
C ASP A 244 -7.55 11.06 11.73
N ILE A 245 -7.37 10.06 12.62
CA ILE A 245 -7.09 10.31 14.04
C ILE A 245 -5.73 11.02 14.21
N LEU A 246 -4.71 10.55 13.50
CA LEU A 246 -3.37 11.15 13.57
C LEU A 246 -3.34 12.60 13.05
N ASP A 247 -4.09 12.90 11.98
CA ASP A 247 -4.19 14.26 11.45
C ASP A 247 -4.85 15.24 12.44
N VAL A 248 -5.72 14.76 13.34
CA VAL A 248 -6.37 15.59 14.37
C VAL A 248 -5.51 15.72 15.63
N VAL A 249 -4.77 14.66 16.04
CA VAL A 249 -4.09 14.62 17.34
C VAL A 249 -2.59 14.88 17.29
N ALA A 250 -1.96 14.72 16.11
CA ALA A 250 -0.52 14.89 15.96
C ALA A 250 -0.17 16.31 15.47
N ASP A 251 0.96 16.82 15.94
CA ASP A 251 1.53 18.08 15.44
C ASP A 251 2.23 17.91 14.09
N SER A 252 2.41 19.01 13.35
CA SER A 252 3.06 19.01 12.03
C SER A 252 4.48 18.44 12.04
N ALA A 253 5.20 18.52 13.16
CA ALA A 253 6.55 17.99 13.31
C ALA A 253 6.52 16.44 13.38
N THR A 254 5.52 15.87 14.05
CA THR A 254 5.30 14.43 14.16
C THR A 254 4.78 13.83 12.85
N LEU A 255 3.91 14.57 12.12
CA LEU A 255 3.36 14.12 10.85
C LEU A 255 4.34 14.22 9.67
N GLY A 256 5.34 15.11 9.75
CA GLY A 256 6.27 15.39 8.64
C GLY A 256 5.60 16.01 7.40
N LYS A 257 4.33 16.45 7.52
CA LYS A 257 3.56 17.22 6.54
C LYS A 257 2.81 18.35 7.24
N THR A 258 2.23 19.31 6.50
CA THR A 258 1.40 20.36 7.06
C THR A 258 0.15 19.74 7.70
N ALA A 259 -0.03 19.95 9.03
CA ALA A 259 -1.20 19.43 9.75
C ALA A 259 -2.47 20.25 9.41
N GLY A 260 -3.64 19.61 9.49
CA GLY A 260 -4.94 20.28 9.44
C GLY A 260 -5.45 20.62 8.04
N LYS A 261 -4.90 20.06 6.97
CA LYS A 261 -5.45 20.25 5.61
C LYS A 261 -6.80 19.55 5.42
N ASP A 262 -7.05 18.47 6.15
CA ASP A 262 -8.28 17.66 6.06
C ASP A 262 -9.36 18.13 7.05
N ALA A 263 -9.10 19.17 7.86
CA ALA A 263 -9.99 19.66 8.92
C ALA A 263 -10.83 20.89 8.54
N VAL A 264 -10.90 21.27 7.25
CA VAL A 264 -11.68 22.45 6.78
C VAL A 264 -12.85 22.03 5.93
#